data_64f5f96973f15c8b5ea8ddfe5dfcb630
#
_entry.id   64f5f96973f15c8b5ea8ddfe5dfcb630
#
_cell.length_a   1.000
_cell.length_b   1.000
_cell.length_c   1.000
_cell.angle_alpha   90.00
_cell.angle_beta   90.00
_cell.angle_gamma   90.00
#
_symmetry.space_group_name_H-M   'P 1'
#
loop_
_entity.id
_entity.type
_entity.pdbx_description
1 polymer ?
#
loop_
_entity_poly.entity_id
_entity_poly.type
_entity_poly.pdbx_seq_one_letter_code
_entity_poly.pdbx_strand_id
1 'polypeptide(L)'
;PLVFTYHTKFDIDIANAIKGKLLQEEAKKVLVDNITACDEVWTVSHGAGENLKSLGYQGDYLVMPNGVDFPKGRVDESLVRKATKDFDLPENIPMFLFVGRMMWYKGLKIILDALAMLKTQGRPFRMVFVGNGGDRDEVIAYSEKLGLSDCVFFTAPAYDRNVIRAWYCRADLFLFPSTFDTNGLVVREAAACGLGSVLVRGSC
;
A
#
# COMPACT_ATOMS: atom_id res chain seq x y z
N PRO A 1 2.28 -20.34 26.26
CA PRO A 1 2.72 -20.50 24.87
C PRO A 1 3.21 -19.17 24.31
N LEU A 2 4.30 -19.23 23.54
CA LEU A 2 4.88 -18.08 22.85
C LEU A 2 4.40 -18.13 21.39
N VAL A 3 3.69 -17.07 20.93
CA VAL A 3 3.19 -16.96 19.57
C VAL A 3 3.98 -15.89 18.84
N PHE A 4 4.56 -16.23 17.71
CA PHE A 4 5.21 -15.28 16.83
C PHE A 4 4.30 -14.91 15.66
N THR A 5 4.07 -13.61 15.42
CA THR A 5 3.28 -13.15 14.26
C THR A 5 4.18 -12.48 13.24
N TYR A 6 4.23 -13.03 12.02
CA TYR A 6 5.05 -12.55 10.92
C TYR A 6 4.29 -11.51 10.09
N HIS A 7 4.63 -10.22 10.28
CA HIS A 7 3.98 -9.08 9.64
C HIS A 7 4.85 -8.38 8.58
N THR A 8 6.16 -8.65 8.55
CA THR A 8 7.15 -7.89 7.77
C THR A 8 8.01 -8.82 6.93
N LYS A 9 8.39 -8.40 5.73
CA LYS A 9 9.39 -9.09 4.91
C LYS A 9 10.79 -8.75 5.42
N PHE A 10 11.27 -9.49 6.40
CA PHE A 10 12.55 -9.24 7.07
C PHE A 10 13.77 -9.38 6.17
N ASP A 11 13.70 -10.14 5.07
CA ASP A 11 14.75 -10.22 4.05
C ASP A 11 15.11 -8.85 3.51
N ILE A 12 14.13 -8.02 3.26
CA ILE A 12 14.29 -6.67 2.72
C ILE A 12 14.82 -5.73 3.81
N ASP A 13 14.27 -5.81 5.03
CA ASP A 13 14.72 -4.98 6.15
C ASP A 13 16.17 -5.31 6.52
N ILE A 14 16.55 -6.59 6.55
CA ILE A 14 17.93 -7.05 6.79
C ILE A 14 18.85 -6.55 5.66
N ALA A 15 18.42 -6.67 4.39
CA ALA A 15 19.22 -6.22 3.26
C ALA A 15 19.47 -4.71 3.29
N ASN A 16 18.50 -3.92 3.76
CA ASN A 16 18.63 -2.46 3.89
C ASN A 16 19.45 -2.03 5.10
N ALA A 17 19.37 -2.76 6.23
CA ALA A 17 20.02 -2.39 7.48
C ALA A 17 21.46 -2.90 7.59
N ILE A 18 21.77 -4.06 7.01
CA ILE A 18 23.05 -4.76 7.17
C ILE A 18 23.83 -4.76 5.87
N LYS A 19 25.05 -4.22 5.91
CA LYS A 19 26.00 -4.28 4.78
C LYS A 19 26.80 -5.58 4.83
N GLY A 20 26.82 -6.31 3.71
CA GLY A 20 27.59 -7.55 3.54
C GLY A 20 26.75 -8.81 3.59
N LYS A 21 26.83 -9.62 2.53
CA LYS A 21 26.00 -10.82 2.33
C LYS A 21 26.14 -11.86 3.46
N LEU A 22 27.36 -12.05 3.96
CA LEU A 22 27.60 -13.03 5.03
C LEU A 22 26.85 -12.64 6.32
N LEU A 23 26.92 -11.37 6.71
CA LEU A 23 26.21 -10.86 7.89
C LEU A 23 24.69 -10.89 7.71
N GLN A 24 24.19 -10.65 6.50
CA GLN A 24 22.76 -10.77 6.17
C GLN A 24 22.29 -12.22 6.33
N GLU A 25 23.05 -13.21 5.86
CA GLU A 25 22.70 -14.63 6.03
C GLU A 25 22.73 -15.06 7.50
N GLU A 26 23.72 -14.63 8.28
CA GLU A 26 23.74 -14.88 9.73
C GLU A 26 22.56 -14.20 10.46
N ALA A 27 22.19 -12.98 10.11
CA ALA A 27 21.04 -12.31 10.69
C ALA A 27 19.72 -13.03 10.36
N LYS A 28 19.56 -13.53 9.12
CA LYS A 28 18.39 -14.33 8.72
C LYS A 28 18.34 -15.63 9.52
N LYS A 29 19.47 -16.31 9.70
CA LYS A 29 19.56 -17.54 10.49
C LYS A 29 19.14 -17.32 11.94
N VAL A 30 19.69 -16.30 12.60
CA VAL A 30 19.31 -15.94 13.97
C VAL A 30 17.81 -15.62 14.08
N LEU A 31 17.26 -14.91 13.09
CA LEU A 31 15.83 -14.61 13.03
C LEU A 31 15.02 -15.92 12.95
N VAL A 32 15.37 -16.82 12.04
CA VAL A 32 14.65 -18.10 11.83
C VAL A 32 14.78 -19.00 13.06
N ASP A 33 15.94 -19.05 13.70
CA ASP A 33 16.16 -19.83 14.93
C ASP A 33 15.24 -19.32 16.06
N ASN A 34 15.12 -18.00 16.23
CA ASN A 34 14.22 -17.39 17.22
C ASN A 34 12.75 -17.68 16.91
N ILE A 35 12.35 -17.63 15.63
CA ILE A 35 10.98 -17.95 15.22
C ILE A 35 10.69 -19.44 15.47
N THR A 36 11.64 -20.31 15.20
CA THR A 36 11.51 -21.76 15.40
C THR A 36 11.39 -22.14 16.89
N ALA A 37 11.90 -21.31 17.79
CA ALA A 37 11.77 -21.50 19.22
C ALA A 37 10.38 -21.15 19.78
N CYS A 38 9.49 -20.57 18.97
CA CYS A 38 8.12 -20.24 19.37
C CYS A 38 7.20 -21.46 19.28
N ASP A 39 6.18 -21.53 20.16
CA ASP A 39 5.20 -22.64 20.19
C ASP A 39 4.28 -22.59 18.95
N GLU A 40 3.93 -21.39 18.49
CA GLU A 40 3.10 -21.19 17.30
C GLU A 40 3.66 -20.05 16.44
N VAL A 41 3.52 -20.18 15.12
CA VAL A 41 3.89 -19.14 14.15
C VAL A 41 2.67 -18.78 13.32
N TRP A 42 2.32 -17.51 13.35
CA TRP A 42 1.22 -16.94 12.59
C TRP A 42 1.74 -16.03 11.47
N THR A 43 1.11 -16.08 10.31
CA THR A 43 1.41 -15.20 9.19
C THR A 43 0.16 -14.45 8.75
N VAL A 44 0.32 -13.22 8.27
CA VAL A 44 -0.83 -12.38 7.89
C VAL A 44 -1.41 -12.70 6.52
N SER A 45 -0.70 -13.51 5.72
CA SER A 45 -1.13 -13.98 4.40
C SER A 45 -0.34 -15.23 4.01
N HIS A 46 -0.83 -15.97 3.01
CA HIS A 46 -0.07 -17.09 2.43
C HIS A 46 1.27 -16.62 1.86
N GLY A 47 1.29 -15.48 1.14
CA GLY A 47 2.53 -14.93 0.59
C GLY A 47 3.55 -14.51 1.67
N ALA A 48 3.10 -14.02 2.83
CA ALA A 48 3.97 -13.79 3.98
C ALA A 48 4.55 -15.11 4.52
N GLY A 49 3.74 -16.16 4.56
CA GLY A 49 4.20 -17.51 4.94
C GLY A 49 5.24 -18.08 3.98
N GLU A 50 5.02 -17.96 2.68
CA GLU A 50 5.98 -18.37 1.66
C GLU A 50 7.30 -17.55 1.74
N ASN A 51 7.21 -16.26 2.02
CA ASN A 51 8.40 -15.45 2.27
C ASN A 51 9.17 -15.95 3.51
N LEU A 52 8.47 -16.27 4.61
CA LEU A 52 9.08 -16.83 5.81
C LEU A 52 9.78 -18.18 5.51
N LYS A 53 9.14 -19.05 4.72
CA LYS A 53 9.75 -20.30 4.25
C LYS A 53 11.01 -20.05 3.42
N SER A 54 10.99 -19.04 2.56
CA SER A 54 12.16 -18.66 1.73
C SER A 54 13.35 -18.16 2.55
N LEU A 55 13.11 -17.69 3.79
CA LEU A 55 14.16 -17.32 4.74
C LEU A 55 14.82 -18.53 5.42
N GLY A 56 14.24 -19.73 5.26
CA GLY A 56 14.75 -20.97 5.82
C GLY A 56 13.89 -21.58 6.94
N TYR A 57 12.76 -20.97 7.31
CA TYR A 57 11.85 -21.54 8.31
C TYR A 57 11.22 -22.85 7.80
N GLN A 58 11.38 -23.93 8.55
CA GLN A 58 10.88 -25.28 8.17
C GLN A 58 9.61 -25.69 8.92
N GLY A 59 9.26 -24.99 10.01
CA GLY A 59 8.08 -25.31 10.83
C GLY A 59 6.76 -24.95 10.15
N ASP A 60 5.65 -25.36 10.72
CA ASP A 60 4.30 -24.99 10.25
C ASP A 60 3.93 -23.57 10.65
N TYR A 61 2.99 -22.99 9.92
CA TYR A 61 2.41 -21.68 10.26
C TYR A 61 0.90 -21.66 10.04
N LEU A 62 0.22 -20.83 10.80
CA LEU A 62 -1.20 -20.53 10.61
C LEU A 62 -1.37 -19.18 9.91
N VAL A 63 -2.25 -19.13 8.91
CA VAL A 63 -2.60 -17.86 8.26
C VAL A 63 -3.69 -17.18 9.06
N MET A 64 -3.33 -16.06 9.70
CA MET A 64 -4.21 -15.21 10.52
C MET A 64 -4.32 -13.83 9.86
N PRO A 65 -5.25 -13.65 8.90
CA PRO A 65 -5.38 -12.39 8.18
C PRO A 65 -5.74 -11.23 9.11
N ASN A 66 -5.08 -10.09 8.96
CA ASN A 66 -5.47 -8.88 9.68
C ASN A 66 -6.88 -8.45 9.28
N GLY A 67 -7.68 -8.05 10.24
CA GLY A 67 -8.93 -7.35 10.00
C GLY A 67 -8.72 -5.91 9.58
N VAL A 68 -9.74 -5.29 8.99
CA VAL A 68 -9.82 -3.85 8.80
C VAL A 68 -10.96 -3.30 9.63
N ASP A 69 -10.70 -2.18 10.30
CA ASP A 69 -11.70 -1.46 11.09
C ASP A 69 -12.46 -0.46 10.22
N PHE A 70 -13.04 -1.00 9.12
CA PHE A 70 -13.93 -0.25 8.24
C PHE A 70 -15.26 -0.97 8.14
N PRO A 71 -16.37 -0.30 8.51
CA PRO A 71 -17.71 -0.78 8.20
C PRO A 71 -17.87 -0.93 6.69
N LYS A 72 -18.54 -2.01 6.25
CA LYS A 72 -18.87 -2.18 4.83
C LYS A 72 -19.83 -1.09 4.35
N GLY A 73 -19.59 -0.60 3.15
CA GLY A 73 -20.46 0.36 2.48
C GLY A 73 -19.86 1.77 2.42
N ARG A 74 -20.60 2.62 1.70
CA ARG A 74 -20.21 4.01 1.47
C ARG A 74 -20.53 4.88 2.70
N VAL A 75 -19.78 5.96 2.84
CA VAL A 75 -20.10 7.02 3.81
C VAL A 75 -21.14 7.97 3.20
N ASP A 76 -21.71 8.83 4.05
CA ASP A 76 -22.62 9.87 3.60
C ASP A 76 -21.96 10.79 2.57
N GLU A 77 -22.72 11.19 1.55
CA GLU A 77 -22.24 12.02 0.44
C GLU A 77 -21.80 13.42 0.89
N SER A 78 -22.39 13.93 1.97
CA SER A 78 -21.97 15.19 2.57
C SER A 78 -20.55 15.13 3.12
N LEU A 79 -20.16 13.96 3.67
CA LEU A 79 -18.81 13.74 4.15
C LEU A 79 -17.81 13.61 3.01
N VAL A 80 -18.21 12.95 1.91
CA VAL A 80 -17.39 12.88 0.69
C VAL A 80 -17.10 14.28 0.18
N ARG A 81 -18.15 15.10 -0.02
CA ARG A 81 -18.00 16.48 -0.49
C ARG A 81 -17.13 17.32 0.46
N LYS A 82 -17.30 17.17 1.77
CA LYS A 82 -16.48 17.89 2.76
C LYS A 82 -14.99 17.52 2.67
N ALA A 83 -14.67 16.23 2.50
CA ALA A 83 -13.30 15.76 2.42
C ALA A 83 -12.58 16.16 1.13
N THR A 84 -13.33 16.35 0.04
CA THR A 84 -12.78 16.58 -1.31
C THR A 84 -12.94 18.01 -1.83
N LYS A 85 -13.57 18.91 -1.07
CA LYS A 85 -13.99 20.26 -1.48
C LYS A 85 -12.88 21.18 -2.01
N ASP A 86 -11.64 20.96 -1.56
CA ASP A 86 -10.49 21.78 -1.88
C ASP A 86 -9.74 21.31 -3.14
N PHE A 87 -10.29 20.29 -3.83
CA PHE A 87 -9.68 19.68 -5.02
C PHE A 87 -10.62 19.74 -6.21
N ASP A 88 -10.04 19.99 -7.41
CA ASP A 88 -10.78 19.93 -8.67
C ASP A 88 -11.04 18.48 -9.10
N LEU A 89 -12.16 17.91 -8.64
CA LEU A 89 -12.55 16.52 -8.86
C LEU A 89 -13.96 16.43 -9.48
N PRO A 90 -14.13 16.80 -10.76
CA PRO A 90 -15.43 16.73 -11.44
C PRO A 90 -16.00 15.30 -11.47
N GLU A 91 -17.31 15.16 -11.33
CA GLU A 91 -17.96 13.83 -11.28
C GLU A 91 -17.89 13.07 -12.62
N ASN A 92 -17.80 13.80 -13.73
CA ASN A 92 -17.72 13.22 -15.09
C ASN A 92 -16.29 12.86 -15.52
N ILE A 93 -15.29 13.05 -14.68
CA ILE A 93 -13.90 12.69 -14.93
C ILE A 93 -13.50 11.58 -13.94
N PRO A 94 -12.99 10.42 -14.41
CA PRO A 94 -12.55 9.35 -13.54
C PRO A 94 -11.51 9.82 -12.53
N MET A 95 -11.71 9.48 -11.26
CA MET A 95 -10.78 9.77 -10.18
C MET A 95 -10.09 8.50 -9.69
N PHE A 96 -8.77 8.50 -9.76
CA PHE A 96 -7.93 7.45 -9.22
C PHE A 96 -7.40 7.83 -7.84
N LEU A 97 -7.16 6.83 -7.00
CA LEU A 97 -6.72 7.03 -5.62
C LEU A 97 -5.53 6.13 -5.28
N PHE A 98 -4.58 6.67 -4.55
CA PHE A 98 -3.59 5.94 -3.78
C PHE A 98 -3.67 6.38 -2.32
N VAL A 99 -3.63 5.43 -1.39
CA VAL A 99 -3.57 5.69 0.06
C VAL A 99 -2.39 4.92 0.64
N GLY A 100 -1.47 5.62 1.31
CA GLY A 100 -0.35 4.95 1.94
C GLY A 100 0.87 5.83 2.14
N ARG A 101 1.95 5.20 2.62
CA ARG A 101 3.24 5.88 2.71
C ARG A 101 3.79 6.17 1.31
N MET A 102 4.16 7.42 1.08
CA MET A 102 4.78 7.83 -0.18
C MET A 102 6.27 7.46 -0.19
N MET A 103 6.50 6.23 -0.65
CA MET A 103 7.83 5.62 -0.79
C MET A 103 7.90 4.98 -2.18
N TRP A 104 9.00 5.13 -2.91
CA TRP A 104 9.16 4.63 -4.27
C TRP A 104 8.87 3.13 -4.41
N TYR A 105 9.22 2.34 -3.40
CA TYR A 105 8.97 0.90 -3.40
C TYR A 105 7.47 0.51 -3.39
N LYS A 106 6.56 1.47 -3.13
CA LYS A 106 5.10 1.28 -3.24
C LYS A 106 4.60 1.34 -4.69
N GLY A 107 5.50 1.43 -5.66
CA GLY A 107 5.16 1.47 -7.08
C GLY A 107 4.65 2.83 -7.57
N LEU A 108 4.94 3.93 -6.84
CA LEU A 108 4.47 5.26 -7.19
C LEU A 108 4.96 5.72 -8.56
N LYS A 109 6.19 5.32 -8.93
CA LYS A 109 6.72 5.59 -10.27
C LYS A 109 5.87 4.94 -11.37
N ILE A 110 5.44 3.70 -11.17
CA ILE A 110 4.58 2.97 -12.13
C ILE A 110 3.25 3.71 -12.31
N ILE A 111 2.65 4.21 -11.21
CA ILE A 111 1.43 5.00 -11.28
C ILE A 111 1.66 6.25 -12.11
N LEU A 112 2.68 7.06 -11.80
CA LEU A 112 2.93 8.33 -12.45
C LEU A 112 3.27 8.16 -13.94
N ASP A 113 4.08 7.17 -14.30
CA ASP A 113 4.40 6.85 -15.70
C ASP A 113 3.14 6.45 -16.49
N ALA A 114 2.28 5.62 -15.91
CA ALA A 114 1.01 5.22 -16.53
C ALA A 114 0.06 6.42 -16.71
N LEU A 115 -0.01 7.33 -15.73
CA LEU A 115 -0.81 8.54 -15.81
C LEU A 115 -0.29 9.51 -16.89
N ALA A 116 1.02 9.63 -17.04
CA ALA A 116 1.62 10.41 -18.12
C ALA A 116 1.26 9.85 -19.51
N MET A 117 1.23 8.51 -19.66
CA MET A 117 0.76 7.86 -20.89
C MET A 117 -0.72 8.15 -21.15
N LEU A 118 -1.60 8.08 -20.13
CA LEU A 118 -3.02 8.43 -20.29
C LEU A 118 -3.19 9.87 -20.74
N LYS A 119 -2.45 10.80 -20.13
CA LYS A 119 -2.49 12.23 -20.51
C LYS A 119 -2.05 12.44 -21.96
N THR A 120 -0.97 11.79 -22.39
CA THR A 120 -0.50 11.86 -23.79
C THR A 120 -1.54 11.32 -24.77
N GLN A 121 -2.36 10.34 -24.36
CA GLN A 121 -3.46 9.80 -25.16
C GLN A 121 -4.75 10.69 -25.11
N GLY A 122 -4.70 11.84 -24.46
CA GLY A 122 -5.86 12.73 -24.30
C GLY A 122 -6.99 12.15 -23.41
N ARG A 123 -6.68 11.17 -22.56
CA ARG A 123 -7.65 10.56 -21.65
C ARG A 123 -7.76 11.40 -20.38
N PRO A 124 -8.91 12.03 -20.09
CA PRO A 124 -9.08 12.84 -18.89
C PRO A 124 -9.12 11.93 -17.65
N PHE A 125 -8.45 12.37 -16.59
CA PHE A 125 -8.49 11.73 -15.26
C PHE A 125 -8.16 12.75 -14.17
N ARG A 126 -8.44 12.36 -12.93
CA ARG A 126 -7.89 12.96 -11.72
C ARG A 126 -7.20 11.88 -10.89
N MET A 127 -6.09 12.22 -10.27
CA MET A 127 -5.40 11.32 -9.35
C MET A 127 -5.13 12.01 -8.03
N VAL A 128 -5.45 11.34 -6.93
CA VAL A 128 -5.16 11.83 -5.58
C VAL A 128 -4.28 10.84 -4.83
N PHE A 129 -3.16 11.34 -4.30
CA PHE A 129 -2.30 10.62 -3.38
C PHE A 129 -2.60 11.11 -1.96
N VAL A 130 -3.08 10.20 -1.10
CA VAL A 130 -3.37 10.47 0.31
C VAL A 130 -2.30 9.84 1.18
N GLY A 131 -1.54 10.67 1.88
CA GLY A 131 -0.53 10.18 2.80
C GLY A 131 0.72 11.05 2.89
N ASN A 132 1.76 10.48 3.51
CA ASN A 132 3.08 11.09 3.62
C ASN A 132 4.16 10.00 3.54
N GLY A 133 5.43 10.37 3.43
CA GLY A 133 6.54 9.42 3.36
C GLY A 133 7.85 10.12 3.04
N GLY A 134 8.96 9.39 3.18
CA GLY A 134 10.29 9.95 2.95
C GLY A 134 10.53 10.44 1.53
N ASP A 135 9.87 9.82 0.54
CA ASP A 135 10.07 10.16 -0.87
C ASP A 135 9.00 11.12 -1.42
N ARG A 136 8.13 11.68 -0.55
CA ARG A 136 6.98 12.51 -0.97
C ARG A 136 7.38 13.65 -1.89
N ASP A 137 8.39 14.42 -1.51
CA ASP A 137 8.81 15.60 -2.26
C ASP A 137 9.42 15.21 -3.62
N GLU A 138 10.14 14.10 -3.69
CA GLU A 138 10.64 13.57 -4.95
C GLU A 138 9.51 13.07 -5.86
N VAL A 139 8.48 12.44 -5.28
CA VAL A 139 7.29 11.97 -6.02
C VAL A 139 6.53 13.15 -6.61
N ILE A 140 6.37 14.26 -5.85
CA ILE A 140 5.76 15.50 -6.33
C ILE A 140 6.59 16.07 -7.49
N ALA A 141 7.89 16.25 -7.30
CA ALA A 141 8.78 16.79 -8.33
C ALA A 141 8.77 15.93 -9.60
N TYR A 142 8.70 14.60 -9.45
CA TYR A 142 8.59 13.69 -10.59
C TYR A 142 7.26 13.85 -11.33
N SER A 143 6.15 14.01 -10.60
CA SER A 143 4.83 14.29 -11.17
C SER A 143 4.83 15.61 -11.98
N GLU A 144 5.44 16.66 -11.44
CA GLU A 144 5.60 17.95 -12.12
C GLU A 144 6.44 17.82 -13.39
N LYS A 145 7.56 17.11 -13.33
CA LYS A 145 8.42 16.81 -14.50
C LYS A 145 7.68 16.08 -15.61
N LEU A 146 6.72 15.24 -15.26
CA LEU A 146 5.83 14.54 -16.22
C LEU A 146 4.69 15.42 -16.73
N GLY A 147 4.59 16.67 -16.27
CA GLY A 147 3.54 17.60 -16.67
C GLY A 147 2.15 17.26 -16.13
N LEU A 148 2.06 16.66 -14.93
CA LEU A 148 0.82 16.14 -14.33
C LEU A 148 0.18 17.10 -13.30
N SER A 149 0.73 18.30 -13.09
CA SER A 149 0.34 19.22 -12.01
C SER A 149 -1.12 19.70 -12.06
N ASP A 150 -1.77 19.60 -13.22
CA ASP A 150 -3.17 19.98 -13.44
C ASP A 150 -4.17 18.86 -13.14
N CYS A 151 -3.71 17.62 -12.98
CA CYS A 151 -4.58 16.44 -12.82
C CYS A 151 -4.15 15.47 -11.70
N VAL A 152 -3.00 15.72 -11.04
CA VAL A 152 -2.49 14.91 -9.91
C VAL A 152 -2.38 15.79 -8.67
N PHE A 153 -2.96 15.33 -7.58
CA PHE A 153 -3.05 16.05 -6.32
C PHE A 153 -2.45 15.22 -5.18
N PHE A 154 -1.84 15.89 -4.22
CA PHE A 154 -1.22 15.30 -3.04
C PHE A 154 -1.83 15.90 -1.78
N THR A 155 -2.43 15.06 -0.95
CA THR A 155 -2.98 15.50 0.34
C THR A 155 -2.10 15.10 1.50
N ALA A 156 -2.29 15.78 2.64
CA ALA A 156 -1.74 15.34 3.90
C ALA A 156 -2.30 13.96 4.33
N PRO A 157 -1.63 13.22 5.23
CA PRO A 157 -2.18 12.00 5.79
C PRO A 157 -3.50 12.31 6.52
N ALA A 158 -4.52 11.50 6.25
CA ALA A 158 -5.77 11.55 6.96
C ALA A 158 -5.75 10.53 8.11
N TYR A 159 -5.81 10.99 9.34
CA TYR A 159 -5.87 10.12 10.52
C TYR A 159 -7.30 9.79 10.95
N ASP A 160 -8.26 10.64 10.57
CA ASP A 160 -9.69 10.36 10.75
C ASP A 160 -10.13 9.27 9.76
N ARG A 161 -10.61 8.14 10.30
CA ARG A 161 -11.07 6.99 9.54
C ARG A 161 -12.22 7.35 8.59
N ASN A 162 -13.10 8.26 8.98
CA ASN A 162 -14.20 8.71 8.12
C ASN A 162 -13.71 9.54 6.93
N VAL A 163 -12.67 10.36 7.12
CA VAL A 163 -12.05 11.13 6.04
C VAL A 163 -11.39 10.18 5.02
N ILE A 164 -10.66 9.16 5.49
CA ILE A 164 -10.07 8.15 4.59
C ILE A 164 -11.17 7.39 3.84
N ARG A 165 -12.25 6.98 4.53
CA ARG A 165 -13.40 6.35 3.90
C ARG A 165 -14.05 7.24 2.85
N ALA A 166 -14.13 8.55 3.10
CA ALA A 166 -14.66 9.51 2.13
C ALA A 166 -13.82 9.54 0.84
N TRP A 167 -12.49 9.48 0.94
CA TRP A 167 -11.60 9.37 -0.22
C TRP A 167 -11.84 8.08 -1.01
N TYR A 168 -11.92 6.92 -0.33
CA TYR A 168 -12.25 5.66 -1.00
C TYR A 168 -13.63 5.69 -1.66
N CYS A 169 -14.62 6.33 -1.03
CA CYS A 169 -15.96 6.46 -1.60
C CYS A 169 -16.04 7.43 -2.79
N ARG A 170 -15.15 8.45 -2.86
CA ARG A 170 -15.11 9.37 -4.00
C ARG A 170 -14.44 8.77 -5.23
N ALA A 171 -13.48 7.88 -5.02
CA ALA A 171 -12.67 7.32 -6.09
C ALA A 171 -13.44 6.30 -6.95
N ASP A 172 -13.05 6.22 -8.22
CA ASP A 172 -13.54 5.22 -9.18
C ASP A 172 -12.61 4.00 -9.26
N LEU A 173 -11.31 4.17 -8.92
CA LEU A 173 -10.34 3.09 -8.95
C LEU A 173 -9.20 3.36 -7.95
N PHE A 174 -8.83 2.31 -7.19
CA PHE A 174 -7.69 2.34 -6.29
C PHE A 174 -6.45 1.76 -6.97
N LEU A 175 -5.36 2.54 -7.04
CA LEU A 175 -4.11 2.12 -7.67
C LEU A 175 -3.08 1.76 -6.59
N PHE A 176 -2.73 0.48 -6.48
CA PHE A 176 -1.79 0.00 -5.48
C PHE A 176 -0.81 -1.03 -6.04
N PRO A 177 0.13 -0.61 -6.92
CA PRO A 177 1.10 -1.52 -7.55
C PRO A 177 2.30 -1.82 -6.64
N SER A 178 2.07 -1.96 -5.33
CA SER A 178 3.11 -2.33 -4.38
C SER A 178 3.40 -3.82 -4.45
N THR A 179 4.69 -4.17 -4.49
CA THR A 179 5.16 -5.57 -4.39
C THR A 179 5.74 -5.90 -3.02
N PHE A 180 5.79 -4.91 -2.12
CA PHE A 180 6.46 -5.00 -0.83
C PHE A 180 5.52 -5.37 0.34
N ASP A 181 4.22 -5.20 0.18
CA ASP A 181 3.27 -5.40 1.26
C ASP A 181 3.04 -6.87 1.60
N THR A 182 2.85 -7.17 2.87
CA THR A 182 2.54 -8.52 3.37
C THR A 182 1.04 -8.79 3.46
N ASN A 183 0.21 -7.75 3.58
CA ASN A 183 -1.24 -7.90 3.76
C ASN A 183 -2.08 -6.86 3.00
N GLY A 184 -1.52 -5.69 2.64
CA GLY A 184 -2.24 -4.66 1.89
C GLY A 184 -3.54 -4.20 2.55
N LEU A 185 -3.54 -3.81 3.84
CA LEU A 185 -4.74 -3.37 4.56
C LEU A 185 -5.54 -2.31 3.81
N VAL A 186 -4.85 -1.37 3.15
CA VAL A 186 -5.47 -0.31 2.33
C VAL A 186 -6.30 -0.86 1.16
N VAL A 187 -5.94 -2.02 0.61
CA VAL A 187 -6.73 -2.72 -0.42
C VAL A 187 -8.04 -3.25 0.15
N ARG A 188 -8.00 -3.79 1.37
CA ARG A 188 -9.19 -4.26 2.08
C ARG A 188 -10.09 -3.09 2.51
N GLU A 189 -9.49 -1.96 2.89
CA GLU A 189 -10.20 -0.71 3.17
C GLU A 189 -10.94 -0.21 1.92
N ALA A 190 -10.26 -0.18 0.77
CA ALA A 190 -10.89 0.14 -0.52
C ALA A 190 -12.07 -0.79 -0.84
N ALA A 191 -11.86 -2.11 -0.69
CA ALA A 191 -12.90 -3.11 -0.91
C ALA A 191 -14.09 -2.96 0.04
N ALA A 192 -13.86 -2.61 1.33
CA ALA A 192 -14.93 -2.35 2.28
C ALA A 192 -15.82 -1.16 1.88
N CYS A 193 -15.25 -0.18 1.16
CA CYS A 193 -15.97 0.96 0.59
C CYS A 193 -16.56 0.67 -0.81
N GLY A 194 -16.42 -0.55 -1.33
CA GLY A 194 -16.89 -0.94 -2.67
C GLY A 194 -16.01 -0.46 -3.83
N LEU A 195 -14.77 -0.03 -3.55
CA LEU A 195 -13.83 0.46 -4.55
C LEU A 195 -12.99 -0.67 -5.13
N GLY A 196 -13.00 -0.81 -6.47
CA GLY A 196 -12.13 -1.73 -7.19
C GLY A 196 -10.65 -1.31 -7.14
N SER A 197 -9.74 -2.28 -7.21
CA SER A 197 -8.30 -2.02 -7.09
C SER A 197 -7.51 -2.61 -8.26
N VAL A 198 -6.48 -1.87 -8.71
CA VAL A 198 -5.44 -2.36 -9.61
C VAL A 198 -4.22 -2.74 -8.78
N LEU A 199 -3.83 -4.00 -8.87
CA LEU A 199 -2.76 -4.62 -8.08
C LEU A 199 -1.72 -5.26 -8.98
N VAL A 200 -0.53 -5.52 -8.44
CA VAL A 200 0.47 -6.35 -9.13
C VAL A 200 0.15 -7.82 -8.89
N ARG A 201 0.09 -8.60 -9.97
CA ARG A 201 -0.11 -10.05 -9.86
C ARG A 201 1.08 -10.69 -9.15
N GLY A 202 0.80 -11.53 -8.15
CA GLY A 202 1.84 -12.21 -7.35
C GLY A 202 2.47 -11.34 -6.26
N SER A 203 2.01 -10.12 -6.04
CA SER A 203 2.24 -9.43 -4.76
C SER A 203 1.41 -10.10 -3.68
N CYS A 204 1.93 -10.24 -2.46
CA CYS A 204 1.29 -10.96 -1.35
C CYS A 204 -0.19 -10.64 -1.14
#